data_88e76218e23a49ad74a3bea15af08954
#
_entry.id   88e76218e23a49ad74a3bea15af08954
#
_cell.length_a   1.000
_cell.length_b   1.000
_cell.length_c   1.000
_cell.angle_alpha   90.00
_cell.angle_beta   90.00
_cell.angle_gamma   90.00
#
_symmetry.space_group_name_H-M   'P 1'
#
loop_
_entity.id
_entity.type
_entity.pdbx_description
1 polymer ?
#
loop_
_entity_poly.entity_id
_entity_poly.type
_entity_poly.pdbx_seq_one_letter_code
_entity_poly.pdbx_strand_id
1 'polypeptide(L)'
;QVFDEKAQSTIINNLQKEIKEAKPVSKAVLQYVYIIIIEDYYQRNNYNINKRTNLENQKNKDFLTWTETDFNAQIEKNYDNLLSNENELRNTSIEKIKEIFDISSSVDIKNFSVYDFLAQKKGDHLKSTITSWKQKKSIDFKSEIEIFYKNPDSFIKYNAKKLEDDNLVKLITLLQNNEKYYLNQKNYEKL
;
A
#
# COMPACT_ATOMS: atom_id res chain seq x y z
N GLN A 1 -28.36 8.41 -9.98
CA GLN A 1 -27.21 9.20 -10.39
C GLN A 1 -26.45 8.38 -11.43
N VAL A 2 -26.60 8.78 -12.69
CA VAL A 2 -25.77 8.23 -13.77
C VAL A 2 -24.37 8.81 -13.51
N PHE A 3 -23.49 8.01 -12.93
CA PHE A 3 -22.08 8.36 -12.87
C PHE A 3 -21.59 8.49 -14.32
N ASP A 4 -21.15 9.67 -14.68
CA ASP A 4 -20.58 9.89 -16.00
C ASP A 4 -19.22 9.16 -16.06
N GLU A 5 -19.19 7.99 -16.72
CA GLU A 5 -17.98 7.17 -16.90
C GLU A 5 -16.83 7.98 -17.54
N LYS A 6 -17.17 8.93 -18.41
CA LYS A 6 -16.17 9.84 -19.00
C LYS A 6 -15.56 10.77 -17.96
N ALA A 7 -16.35 11.23 -17.00
CA ALA A 7 -15.81 12.06 -15.91
C ALA A 7 -14.81 11.26 -15.05
N GLN A 8 -15.10 10.00 -14.77
CA GLN A 8 -14.20 9.13 -14.02
C GLN A 8 -12.88 8.88 -14.76
N SER A 9 -12.94 8.55 -16.05
CA SER A 9 -11.74 8.39 -16.88
C SER A 9 -10.91 9.69 -16.92
N THR A 10 -11.57 10.84 -17.02
CA THR A 10 -10.91 12.14 -17.00
C THR A 10 -10.19 12.40 -15.65
N ILE A 11 -10.85 12.11 -14.53
CA ILE A 11 -10.26 12.25 -13.18
C ILE A 11 -9.02 11.36 -13.05
N ILE A 12 -9.12 10.08 -13.43
CA ILE A 12 -8.01 9.13 -13.36
C ILE A 12 -6.82 9.60 -14.23
N ASN A 13 -7.08 10.05 -15.45
CA ASN A 13 -6.03 10.51 -16.36
C ASN A 13 -5.35 11.78 -15.84
N ASN A 14 -6.11 12.73 -15.29
CA ASN A 14 -5.56 13.93 -14.71
C ASN A 14 -4.72 13.60 -13.46
N LEU A 15 -5.22 12.74 -12.58
CA LEU A 15 -4.49 12.31 -11.39
C LEU A 15 -3.16 11.64 -11.75
N GLN A 16 -3.14 10.81 -12.79
CA GLN A 16 -1.89 10.19 -13.28
C GLN A 16 -0.88 11.23 -13.81
N LYS A 17 -1.34 12.32 -14.42
CA LYS A 17 -0.45 13.42 -14.82
C LYS A 17 0.12 14.14 -13.61
N GLU A 18 -0.74 14.53 -12.67
CA GLU A 18 -0.33 15.19 -11.43
C GLU A 18 0.70 14.35 -10.64
N ILE A 19 0.49 13.03 -10.53
CA ILE A 19 1.44 12.14 -9.88
C ILE A 19 2.85 12.19 -10.52
N LYS A 20 2.93 12.34 -11.85
CA LYS A 20 4.23 12.40 -12.56
C LYS A 20 5.01 13.67 -12.24
N GLU A 21 4.31 14.79 -12.07
CA GLU A 21 4.88 16.13 -11.90
C GLU A 21 5.01 16.52 -10.42
N ALA A 22 4.34 15.82 -9.53
CA ALA A 22 4.27 16.14 -8.11
C ALA A 22 5.60 15.98 -7.39
N LYS A 23 5.82 16.84 -6.38
CA LYS A 23 6.93 16.71 -5.41
C LYS A 23 6.78 15.43 -4.59
N PRO A 24 7.87 14.88 -4.00
CA PRO A 24 7.89 13.57 -3.37
C PRO A 24 6.71 13.27 -2.43
N VAL A 25 6.44 14.15 -1.47
CA VAL A 25 5.35 13.94 -0.49
C VAL A 25 3.98 14.00 -1.18
N SER A 26 3.74 15.04 -2.00
CA SER A 26 2.49 15.17 -2.75
C SER A 26 2.30 14.00 -3.71
N LYS A 27 3.36 13.52 -4.32
CA LYS A 27 3.33 12.35 -5.20
C LYS A 27 2.84 11.10 -4.47
N ALA A 28 3.38 10.80 -3.30
CA ALA A 28 2.97 9.65 -2.51
C ALA A 28 1.49 9.77 -2.06
N VAL A 29 1.07 10.96 -1.62
CA VAL A 29 -0.32 11.24 -1.24
C VAL A 29 -1.25 11.03 -2.44
N LEU A 30 -0.93 11.61 -3.60
CA LEU A 30 -1.73 11.45 -4.82
C LEU A 30 -1.75 9.99 -5.32
N GLN A 31 -0.62 9.26 -5.19
CA GLN A 31 -0.59 7.83 -5.48
C GLN A 31 -1.54 7.04 -4.60
N TYR A 32 -1.60 7.36 -3.30
CA TYR A 32 -2.54 6.69 -2.41
C TYR A 32 -4.00 7.05 -2.71
N VAL A 33 -4.30 8.31 -3.00
CA VAL A 33 -5.62 8.72 -3.50
C VAL A 33 -6.00 7.96 -4.77
N TYR A 34 -5.06 7.82 -5.71
CA TYR A 34 -5.26 7.05 -6.93
C TYR A 34 -5.60 5.58 -6.64
N ILE A 35 -4.86 4.94 -5.72
CA ILE A 35 -5.15 3.56 -5.28
C ILE A 35 -6.59 3.45 -4.77
N ILE A 36 -7.00 4.33 -3.83
CA ILE A 36 -8.34 4.32 -3.26
C ILE A 36 -9.42 4.40 -4.35
N ILE A 37 -9.24 5.30 -5.31
CA ILE A 37 -10.22 5.51 -6.39
C ILE A 37 -10.34 4.27 -7.27
N ILE A 38 -9.21 3.65 -7.68
CA ILE A 38 -9.26 2.49 -8.56
C ILE A 38 -9.74 1.23 -7.83
N GLU A 39 -9.41 1.06 -6.54
CA GLU A 39 -9.94 -0.02 -5.70
C GLU A 39 -11.46 0.10 -5.52
N ASP A 40 -11.96 1.28 -5.17
CA ASP A 40 -13.40 1.53 -5.01
C ASP A 40 -14.16 1.29 -6.32
N TYR A 41 -13.62 1.77 -7.44
CA TYR A 41 -14.21 1.52 -8.74
C TYR A 41 -14.26 0.04 -9.08
N TYR A 42 -13.15 -0.68 -8.87
CA TYR A 42 -13.09 -2.12 -9.11
C TYR A 42 -14.11 -2.87 -8.25
N GLN A 43 -14.20 -2.58 -6.96
CA GLN A 43 -15.12 -3.24 -6.05
C GLN A 43 -16.59 -3.03 -6.44
N ARG A 44 -16.96 -1.79 -6.82
CA ARG A 44 -18.33 -1.47 -7.23
C ARG A 44 -18.72 -2.09 -8.56
N ASN A 45 -17.77 -2.34 -9.44
CA ASN A 45 -17.99 -2.81 -10.80
C ASN A 45 -17.46 -4.22 -11.07
N ASN A 46 -17.00 -4.95 -10.05
CA ASN A 46 -16.29 -6.22 -10.16
C ASN A 46 -17.04 -7.25 -11.03
N TYR A 47 -18.37 -7.34 -10.89
CA TYR A 47 -19.18 -8.25 -11.67
C TYR A 47 -19.05 -8.03 -13.18
N ASN A 48 -19.04 -6.77 -13.63
CA ASN A 48 -18.91 -6.42 -15.04
C ASN A 48 -17.44 -6.51 -15.50
N ILE A 49 -16.49 -6.13 -14.63
CA ILE A 49 -15.06 -6.18 -14.91
C ILE A 49 -14.60 -7.62 -15.09
N ASN A 50 -15.03 -8.53 -14.23
CA ASN A 50 -14.64 -9.95 -14.30
C ASN A 50 -15.18 -10.70 -15.54
N LYS A 51 -16.15 -10.11 -16.25
CA LYS A 51 -16.61 -10.61 -17.54
C LYS A 51 -15.80 -10.10 -18.74
N ARG A 52 -14.90 -9.13 -18.54
CA ARG A 52 -14.10 -8.57 -19.61
C ARG A 52 -13.00 -9.54 -20.03
N THR A 53 -12.88 -9.78 -21.32
CA THR A 53 -11.79 -10.59 -21.88
C THR A 53 -10.54 -9.74 -22.01
N ASN A 54 -9.39 -10.30 -21.64
CA ASN A 54 -8.11 -9.63 -21.82
C ASN A 54 -7.79 -9.55 -23.31
N LEU A 55 -7.87 -8.36 -23.88
CA LEU A 55 -7.43 -8.11 -25.25
C LEU A 55 -5.91 -7.92 -25.22
N GLU A 56 -5.17 -8.94 -25.65
CA GLU A 56 -3.73 -8.88 -25.79
C GLU A 56 -3.33 -7.72 -26.71
N ASN A 57 -2.27 -6.95 -26.33
CA ASN A 57 -1.60 -5.92 -27.12
C ASN A 57 -2.15 -4.47 -27.13
N GLN A 58 -3.00 -4.05 -26.24
CA GLN A 58 -3.31 -2.62 -26.11
C GLN A 58 -2.36 -1.93 -25.11
N LYS A 59 -1.34 -1.24 -25.65
CA LYS A 59 -0.33 -0.50 -24.84
C LYS A 59 -0.88 0.69 -24.04
N ASN A 60 -2.04 1.23 -24.36
CA ASN A 60 -2.71 2.35 -23.67
C ASN A 60 -4.21 2.03 -23.53
N LYS A 61 -4.54 1.08 -22.66
CA LYS A 61 -5.95 0.79 -22.38
C LYS A 61 -6.59 1.94 -21.62
N ASP A 62 -7.75 2.41 -22.11
CA ASP A 62 -8.61 3.28 -21.31
C ASP A 62 -8.98 2.56 -20.00
N PHE A 63 -8.92 3.29 -18.89
CA PHE A 63 -9.33 2.83 -17.57
C PHE A 63 -10.68 2.09 -17.59
N LEU A 64 -11.63 2.57 -18.39
CA LEU A 64 -12.95 1.95 -18.53
C LEU A 64 -12.93 0.56 -19.18
N THR A 65 -11.82 0.19 -19.82
CA THR A 65 -11.65 -1.12 -20.49
C THR A 65 -10.78 -2.09 -19.69
N TRP A 66 -10.28 -1.68 -18.52
CA TRP A 66 -9.40 -2.51 -17.70
C TRP A 66 -10.10 -3.79 -17.24
N THR A 67 -9.37 -4.88 -17.29
CA THR A 67 -9.75 -6.17 -16.73
C THR A 67 -9.34 -6.23 -15.25
N GLU A 68 -9.78 -7.25 -14.52
CA GLU A 68 -9.32 -7.55 -13.17
C GLU A 68 -7.78 -7.54 -13.06
N THR A 69 -7.12 -8.21 -14.00
CA THR A 69 -5.65 -8.27 -14.06
C THR A 69 -5.04 -6.87 -14.21
N ASP A 70 -5.63 -5.99 -15.02
CA ASP A 70 -5.15 -4.63 -15.21
C ASP A 70 -5.31 -3.80 -13.92
N PHE A 71 -6.46 -3.91 -13.22
CA PHE A 71 -6.69 -3.26 -11.93
C PHE A 71 -5.68 -3.71 -10.89
N ASN A 72 -5.54 -5.02 -10.69
CA ASN A 72 -4.60 -5.59 -9.73
C ASN A 72 -3.15 -5.15 -10.03
N ALA A 73 -2.74 -5.18 -11.29
CA ALA A 73 -1.39 -4.73 -11.68
C ALA A 73 -1.15 -3.25 -11.37
N GLN A 74 -2.16 -2.38 -11.57
CA GLN A 74 -2.03 -0.96 -11.24
C GLN A 74 -2.03 -0.71 -9.73
N ILE A 75 -2.86 -1.41 -8.97
CA ILE A 75 -2.90 -1.32 -7.50
C ILE A 75 -1.55 -1.74 -6.93
N GLU A 76 -1.06 -2.93 -7.28
CA GLU A 76 0.23 -3.44 -6.80
C GLU A 76 1.39 -2.51 -7.15
N LYS A 77 1.47 -2.06 -8.40
CA LYS A 77 2.51 -1.14 -8.86
C LYS A 77 2.52 0.16 -8.04
N ASN A 78 1.36 0.71 -7.71
CA ASN A 78 1.30 1.95 -6.94
C ASN A 78 1.63 1.72 -5.47
N TYR A 79 1.19 0.62 -4.85
CA TYR A 79 1.62 0.24 -3.50
C TYR A 79 3.14 -0.03 -3.43
N ASP A 80 3.73 -0.68 -4.43
CA ASP A 80 5.17 -0.93 -4.46
C ASP A 80 5.99 0.36 -4.47
N ASN A 81 5.50 1.39 -5.18
CA ASN A 81 6.17 2.70 -5.30
C ASN A 81 5.79 3.71 -4.21
N LEU A 82 4.79 3.42 -3.37
CA LEU A 82 4.18 4.36 -2.43
C LEU A 82 5.19 4.99 -1.46
N LEU A 83 6.18 4.23 -1.03
CA LEU A 83 7.16 4.63 -0.03
C LEU A 83 8.55 4.96 -0.61
N SER A 84 8.66 5.15 -1.93
CA SER A 84 9.97 5.35 -2.61
C SER A 84 10.74 6.59 -2.18
N ASN A 85 10.07 7.61 -1.63
CA ASN A 85 10.70 8.83 -1.12
C ASN A 85 10.73 8.85 0.42
N GLU A 86 11.29 7.80 1.01
CA GLU A 86 11.24 7.52 2.45
C GLU A 86 11.65 8.72 3.32
N ASN A 87 12.78 9.35 2.99
CA ASN A 87 13.32 10.46 3.81
C ASN A 87 12.35 11.64 3.89
N GLU A 88 11.80 12.08 2.77
CA GLU A 88 10.86 13.21 2.72
C GLU A 88 9.55 12.85 3.42
N LEU A 89 9.08 11.62 3.28
CA LEU A 89 7.86 11.13 3.92
C LEU A 89 8.03 11.05 5.43
N ARG A 90 9.17 10.55 5.93
CA ARG A 90 9.47 10.45 7.37
C ARG A 90 9.66 11.82 8.03
N ASN A 91 10.20 12.80 7.28
CA ASN A 91 10.39 14.16 7.75
C ASN A 91 9.14 15.05 7.63
N THR A 92 8.04 14.50 7.13
CA THR A 92 6.77 15.24 6.98
C THR A 92 5.74 14.73 7.98
N SER A 93 5.27 15.63 8.86
CA SER A 93 4.21 15.29 9.82
C SER A 93 2.91 14.92 9.11
N ILE A 94 2.20 13.93 9.64
CA ILE A 94 0.86 13.49 9.24
C ILE A 94 -0.17 14.64 9.29
N GLU A 95 0.04 15.62 10.16
CA GLU A 95 -0.82 16.80 10.31
C GLU A 95 -1.07 17.53 8.97
N LYS A 96 -0.10 17.46 8.03
CA LYS A 96 -0.21 18.10 6.70
C LYS A 96 -1.23 17.44 5.78
N ILE A 97 -1.62 16.20 6.07
CA ILE A 97 -2.53 15.42 5.21
C ILE A 97 -3.77 14.91 5.97
N LYS A 98 -3.90 15.23 7.25
CA LYS A 98 -4.99 14.72 8.09
C LYS A 98 -6.38 15.06 7.56
N GLU A 99 -6.57 16.23 6.97
CA GLU A 99 -7.85 16.67 6.41
C GLU A 99 -8.20 15.94 5.11
N ILE A 100 -7.18 15.47 4.37
CA ILE A 100 -7.40 14.74 3.10
C ILE A 100 -7.98 13.34 3.38
N PHE A 101 -7.57 12.71 4.48
CA PHE A 101 -7.89 11.32 4.79
C PHE A 101 -8.80 11.17 6.02
N ASP A 102 -9.38 12.26 6.51
CA ASP A 102 -10.24 12.26 7.71
C ASP A 102 -9.62 11.49 8.89
N ILE A 103 -8.33 11.77 9.14
CA ILE A 103 -7.60 11.10 10.21
C ILE A 103 -8.09 11.64 11.54
N SER A 104 -8.80 10.80 12.29
CA SER A 104 -9.40 11.13 13.58
C SER A 104 -8.35 11.68 14.56
N SER A 105 -8.68 12.79 15.20
CA SER A 105 -7.88 13.41 16.25
C SER A 105 -7.83 12.61 17.58
N SER A 106 -8.52 11.47 17.66
CA SER A 106 -8.55 10.60 18.84
C SER A 106 -7.25 9.80 19.04
N VAL A 107 -6.42 9.70 18.01
CA VAL A 107 -5.08 9.11 18.10
C VAL A 107 -4.08 10.22 18.33
N ASP A 108 -3.11 10.04 19.23
CA ASP A 108 -2.00 10.99 19.38
C ASP A 108 -1.11 10.92 18.12
N ILE A 109 -1.56 11.65 17.08
CA ILE A 109 -0.90 11.68 15.78
C ILE A 109 0.29 12.64 15.73
N LYS A 110 0.58 13.37 16.81
CA LYS A 110 1.64 14.41 16.82
C LYS A 110 3.01 13.87 16.43
N ASN A 111 3.26 12.61 16.73
CA ASN A 111 4.53 11.94 16.45
C ASN A 111 4.54 11.14 15.16
N PHE A 112 3.40 11.05 14.45
CA PHE A 112 3.32 10.27 13.21
C PHE A 112 3.76 11.09 12.00
N SER A 113 4.50 10.44 11.10
CA SER A 113 4.88 10.97 9.80
C SER A 113 3.90 10.51 8.71
N VAL A 114 3.98 11.16 7.55
CA VAL A 114 3.28 10.69 6.34
C VAL A 114 3.75 9.28 5.96
N TYR A 115 5.04 8.96 6.21
CA TYR A 115 5.54 7.61 6.00
C TYR A 115 4.82 6.57 6.85
N ASP A 116 4.63 6.82 8.13
CA ASP A 116 3.97 5.89 9.06
C ASP A 116 2.55 5.56 8.60
N PHE A 117 1.81 6.58 8.21
CA PHE A 117 0.46 6.42 7.69
C PHE A 117 0.43 5.57 6.41
N LEU A 118 1.26 5.90 5.43
CA LEU A 118 1.29 5.19 4.15
C LEU A 118 1.86 3.77 4.29
N ALA A 119 2.82 3.57 5.19
CA ALA A 119 3.37 2.25 5.52
C ALA A 119 2.31 1.35 6.18
N GLN A 120 1.48 1.90 7.08
CA GLN A 120 0.34 1.18 7.63
C GLN A 120 -0.64 0.75 6.53
N LYS A 121 -1.01 1.67 5.62
CA LYS A 121 -1.93 1.36 4.51
C LYS A 121 -1.37 0.29 3.57
N LYS A 122 -0.07 0.38 3.24
CA LYS A 122 0.63 -0.67 2.49
C LYS A 122 0.65 -2.00 3.25
N GLY A 123 0.90 -1.98 4.55
CA GLY A 123 0.87 -3.17 5.40
C GLY A 123 -0.50 -3.83 5.42
N ASP A 124 -1.59 -3.06 5.54
CA ASP A 124 -2.96 -3.56 5.52
C ASP A 124 -3.32 -4.20 4.17
N HIS A 125 -2.91 -3.57 3.07
CA HIS A 125 -3.05 -4.15 1.73
C HIS A 125 -2.31 -5.50 1.62
N LEU A 126 -1.03 -5.54 1.98
CA LEU A 126 -0.24 -6.78 1.95
C LEU A 126 -0.86 -7.89 2.78
N LYS A 127 -1.35 -7.58 4.01
CA LYS A 127 -2.08 -8.54 4.83
C LYS A 127 -3.30 -9.12 4.13
N SER A 128 -4.07 -8.29 3.43
CA SER A 128 -5.28 -8.73 2.73
C SER A 128 -5.00 -9.65 1.54
N THR A 129 -3.78 -9.59 0.98
CA THR A 129 -3.37 -10.33 -0.21
C THR A 129 -2.54 -11.58 0.09
N ILE A 130 -2.13 -11.82 1.35
CA ILE A 130 -1.39 -13.02 1.73
C ILE A 130 -2.22 -14.28 1.48
N THR A 131 -1.77 -15.10 0.55
CA THR A 131 -2.48 -16.31 0.11
C THR A 131 -2.33 -17.48 1.09
N SER A 132 -1.20 -17.57 1.77
CA SER A 132 -0.93 -18.63 2.76
C SER A 132 -1.95 -18.64 3.91
N TRP A 133 -2.43 -17.47 4.34
CA TRP A 133 -3.46 -17.36 5.36
C TRP A 133 -4.84 -17.84 4.87
N LYS A 134 -5.14 -17.59 3.59
CA LYS A 134 -6.40 -18.02 2.97
C LYS A 134 -6.46 -19.53 2.74
N GLN A 135 -5.32 -20.15 2.47
CA GLN A 135 -5.24 -21.58 2.12
C GLN A 135 -5.04 -22.50 3.35
N LYS A 136 -4.96 -21.97 4.59
CA LYS A 136 -4.63 -22.74 5.81
C LYS A 136 -3.40 -23.66 5.64
N LYS A 137 -2.54 -23.36 4.66
CA LYS A 137 -1.24 -24.04 4.57
C LYS A 137 -0.48 -23.63 5.82
N SER A 138 -0.20 -24.61 6.66
CA SER A 138 0.58 -24.45 7.87
C SER A 138 1.98 -23.96 7.49
N ILE A 139 2.15 -22.62 7.48
CA ILE A 139 3.44 -22.09 7.85
C ILE A 139 3.64 -22.69 9.24
N ASP A 140 4.78 -23.31 9.50
CA ASP A 140 5.09 -23.76 10.86
C ASP A 140 5.32 -22.53 11.74
N PHE A 141 4.22 -21.82 11.98
CA PHE A 141 4.16 -20.57 12.72
C PHE A 141 4.67 -20.74 14.16
N LYS A 142 4.65 -21.95 14.70
CA LYS A 142 5.05 -22.14 16.10
C LYS A 142 6.53 -21.90 16.35
N SER A 143 7.41 -22.35 15.47
CA SER A 143 8.85 -22.13 15.63
C SER A 143 9.29 -20.74 15.15
N GLU A 144 8.56 -20.13 14.20
CA GLU A 144 8.92 -18.84 13.62
C GLU A 144 8.27 -17.67 14.35
N ILE A 145 7.07 -17.84 14.93
CA ILE A 145 6.39 -16.80 15.73
C ILE A 145 7.23 -16.38 16.96
N GLU A 146 7.98 -17.30 17.56
CA GLU A 146 8.85 -16.94 18.69
C GLU A 146 9.86 -15.85 18.33
N ILE A 147 10.25 -15.70 17.06
CA ILE A 147 11.16 -14.67 16.58
C ILE A 147 10.52 -13.28 16.67
N PHE A 148 9.21 -13.18 16.45
CA PHE A 148 8.49 -11.93 16.49
C PHE A 148 8.24 -11.39 17.91
N TYR A 149 8.34 -12.26 18.94
CA TYR A 149 8.03 -11.89 20.32
C TYR A 149 9.25 -11.76 21.23
N LYS A 150 10.43 -12.24 20.82
CA LYS A 150 11.56 -12.37 21.75
C LYS A 150 12.46 -11.15 21.82
N ASN A 151 12.74 -10.48 20.70
CA ASN A 151 13.70 -9.37 20.69
C ASN A 151 13.63 -8.64 19.32
N PRO A 152 13.51 -7.30 19.30
CA PRO A 152 13.56 -6.49 18.07
C PRO A 152 14.76 -6.82 17.18
N ASP A 153 15.96 -7.00 17.77
CA ASP A 153 17.16 -7.34 17.02
C ASP A 153 17.05 -8.68 16.27
N SER A 154 16.40 -9.65 16.87
CA SER A 154 16.17 -10.98 16.24
C SER A 154 15.18 -10.87 15.08
N PHE A 155 14.11 -10.08 15.26
CA PHE A 155 13.15 -9.81 14.21
C PHE A 155 13.78 -9.10 13.00
N ILE A 156 14.58 -8.05 13.25
CA ILE A 156 15.26 -7.31 12.17
C ILE A 156 16.23 -8.20 11.37
N LYS A 157 16.85 -9.19 12.03
CA LYS A 157 17.80 -10.12 11.38
C LYS A 157 17.14 -11.32 10.72
N TYR A 158 15.83 -11.53 10.92
CA TYR A 158 15.13 -12.67 10.32
C TYR A 158 15.16 -12.61 8.79
N ASN A 159 15.51 -13.72 8.15
CA ASN A 159 15.53 -13.80 6.70
C ASN A 159 14.16 -14.18 6.14
N ALA A 160 13.32 -13.17 5.89
CA ALA A 160 11.99 -13.35 5.33
C ALA A 160 11.97 -13.99 3.92
N LYS A 161 13.07 -13.94 3.16
CA LYS A 161 13.16 -14.54 1.81
C LYS A 161 13.05 -16.07 1.80
N LYS A 162 13.07 -16.70 2.96
CA LYS A 162 12.83 -18.15 3.09
C LYS A 162 11.35 -18.53 2.99
N LEU A 163 10.46 -17.53 3.07
CA LEU A 163 9.01 -17.74 2.99
C LEU A 163 8.57 -17.86 1.54
N GLU A 164 7.57 -18.70 1.28
CA GLU A 164 7.06 -18.95 -0.07
C GLU A 164 6.10 -17.87 -0.57
N ASP A 165 5.48 -17.09 0.34
CA ASP A 165 4.50 -16.06 0.00
C ASP A 165 5.18 -14.70 -0.15
N ASP A 166 5.24 -14.19 -1.37
CA ASP A 166 5.91 -12.92 -1.70
C ASP A 166 5.32 -11.73 -0.94
N ASN A 167 3.99 -11.70 -0.72
CA ASN A 167 3.36 -10.59 0.00
C ASN A 167 3.66 -10.66 1.50
N LEU A 168 3.80 -11.85 2.06
CA LEU A 168 4.29 -12.02 3.42
C LEU A 168 5.75 -11.59 3.55
N VAL A 169 6.61 -11.91 2.57
CA VAL A 169 8.00 -11.42 2.52
C VAL A 169 8.03 -9.88 2.47
N LYS A 170 7.21 -9.27 1.62
CA LYS A 170 7.11 -7.80 1.51
C LYS A 170 6.63 -7.18 2.83
N LEU A 171 5.63 -7.77 3.48
CA LEU A 171 5.10 -7.30 4.76
C LEU A 171 6.16 -7.34 5.86
N ILE A 172 6.82 -8.48 6.04
CA ILE A 172 7.88 -8.63 7.05
C ILE A 172 9.02 -7.65 6.78
N THR A 173 9.44 -7.52 5.53
CA THR A 173 10.49 -6.56 5.13
C THR A 173 10.08 -5.12 5.46
N LEU A 174 8.84 -4.73 5.22
CA LEU A 174 8.31 -3.42 5.57
C LEU A 174 8.38 -3.18 7.09
N LEU A 175 7.95 -4.14 7.89
CA LEU A 175 7.99 -4.06 9.36
C LEU A 175 9.43 -4.01 9.88
N GLN A 176 10.34 -4.85 9.36
CA GLN A 176 11.76 -4.85 9.72
C GLN A 176 12.43 -3.50 9.44
N ASN A 177 12.12 -2.89 8.29
CA ASN A 177 12.68 -1.58 7.93
C ASN A 177 12.18 -0.49 8.88
N ASN A 178 10.90 -0.53 9.27
CA ASN A 178 10.35 0.40 10.24
C ASN A 178 10.99 0.24 11.61
N GLU A 179 11.06 -0.99 12.10
CA GLU A 179 11.66 -1.29 13.40
C GLU A 179 13.11 -0.85 13.46
N LYS A 180 13.91 -1.19 12.45
CA LYS A 180 15.30 -0.74 12.33
C LYS A 180 15.43 0.78 12.34
N TYR A 181 14.55 1.48 11.63
CA TYR A 181 14.57 2.95 11.62
C TYR A 181 14.33 3.53 13.01
N TYR A 182 13.28 3.09 13.72
CA TYR A 182 12.92 3.62 15.02
C TYR A 182 13.90 3.23 16.13
N LEU A 183 14.47 2.04 16.08
CA LEU A 183 15.58 1.65 16.97
C LEU A 183 16.78 2.60 16.81
N ASN A 184 17.17 2.89 15.57
CA ASN A 184 18.29 3.82 15.30
C ASN A 184 18.00 5.24 15.80
N GLN A 185 16.73 5.66 15.81
CA GLN A 185 16.29 6.95 16.34
C GLN A 185 16.09 6.93 17.87
N LYS A 186 16.27 5.78 18.54
CA LYS A 186 15.94 5.54 19.95
C LYS A 186 14.49 5.91 20.30
N ASN A 187 13.59 5.77 19.35
CA ASN A 187 12.17 6.06 19.51
C ASN A 187 11.40 4.78 19.83
N TYR A 188 11.44 4.40 21.09
CA TYR A 188 10.86 3.15 21.60
C TYR A 188 9.31 3.17 21.68
N GLU A 189 8.69 4.34 21.56
CA GLU A 189 7.22 4.46 21.55
C GLU A 189 6.59 3.98 20.23
N LYS A 190 7.41 3.83 19.18
CA LYS A 190 6.97 3.42 17.84
C LYS A 190 7.37 1.99 17.46
N LEU A 191 8.01 1.28 18.36
CA LEU A 191 8.34 -0.14 18.25
C LEU A 191 7.21 -1.00 18.81
#